data_c3b1909f674b2a4394f6bfdbc30b322f
#
_entry.id   c3b1909f674b2a4394f6bfdbc30b322f
#
_cell.length_a   1.000
_cell.length_b   1.000
_cell.length_c   1.000
_cell.angle_alpha   90.00
_cell.angle_beta   90.00
_cell.angle_gamma   90.00
#
_symmetry.space_group_name_H-M   'P 1'
#
loop_
_entity.id
_entity.type
_entity.pdbx_description
1 polymer ?
#
loop_
_entity_poly.entity_id
_entity_poly.type
_entity_poly.pdbx_seq_one_letter_code
_entity_poly.pdbx_strand_id
1 'polypeptide(L)'
;MGAIGFDNQKYLTTQSEQIKKRIHQFGGKLYLEFGGKLFDDYHASRVLPGFEPDSKIRMLQQLKDDVEIVIAINAGDIEKNKMRGDLGITYDEDVLRLIDIFRDMGLYVGSVVLTRYNGQDAADAFLHRLKKLGIRCYRHYPIAGYPSDVAHIVSDEGLGKNDYIETSHSLIVVTAPGPGSGKMATCLSQLYHDHKRGIDAGYAKFETFPIWNLPLKHPVNLAYEAATADLDDVNMIDPFHLEAYGITTVNYNRDVEIFPVLNAIFEKIQGKSPYKSPTDMGVNMAGNCIVDDEVCRAASRMEILRRYYTAKTELVQGKGAEETVRKLELVMQQAGVTPEICPAVAAALDKAEATGAPAGAMVLPDGRVITGKTSGTLGAAAALLLNALKALGNIDDQFELISKQVLEPVCHLKTTYLDHRNPRLHTDEVLMTLAISALTNPLADLAKRQLPGLRDSEAHFSVIISEEDLKIFKRLGVRVSCEPKYETKRLYHR
;
A
#
# COMPACT_ATOMS: atom_id res chain seq x y z
N MET A 1 1.96 -23.89 -4.21
CA MET A 1 1.73 -22.54 -4.74
C MET A 1 0.26 -22.27 -4.61
N GLY A 2 -0.15 -21.12 -4.07
CA GLY A 2 -1.55 -20.73 -4.00
C GLY A 2 -2.16 -20.61 -5.41
N ALA A 3 -3.50 -20.64 -5.49
CA ALA A 3 -4.20 -20.45 -6.77
C ALA A 3 -3.87 -19.05 -7.34
N ILE A 4 -3.63 -18.97 -8.65
CA ILE A 4 -3.30 -17.73 -9.36
C ILE A 4 -4.58 -17.21 -10.02
N GLY A 5 -4.99 -16.00 -9.67
CA GLY A 5 -6.14 -15.32 -10.24
C GLY A 5 -5.78 -14.18 -11.22
N PHE A 6 -4.51 -13.79 -11.26
CA PHE A 6 -4.04 -12.64 -12.03
C PHE A 6 -2.76 -12.96 -12.81
N ASP A 7 -2.73 -12.62 -14.09
CA ASP A 7 -1.56 -12.76 -14.96
C ASP A 7 -0.71 -11.49 -14.93
N ASN A 8 0.33 -11.51 -14.10
CA ASN A 8 1.22 -10.38 -13.92
C ASN A 8 2.05 -10.04 -15.17
N GLN A 9 2.46 -11.05 -15.93
CA GLN A 9 3.24 -10.80 -17.14
C GLN A 9 2.41 -10.13 -18.22
N LYS A 10 1.16 -10.59 -18.42
CA LYS A 10 0.19 -9.93 -19.30
C LYS A 10 -0.07 -8.49 -18.88
N TYR A 11 -0.18 -8.23 -17.55
CA TYR A 11 -0.36 -6.89 -17.03
C TYR A 11 0.80 -5.97 -17.37
N LEU A 12 2.04 -6.39 -17.13
CA LEU A 12 3.22 -5.62 -17.48
C LEU A 12 3.24 -5.22 -18.97
N THR A 13 2.93 -6.17 -19.85
CA THR A 13 2.93 -5.95 -21.29
C THR A 13 1.81 -5.01 -21.72
N THR A 14 0.56 -5.32 -21.36
CA THR A 14 -0.60 -4.55 -21.82
C THR A 14 -0.64 -3.13 -21.27
N GLN A 15 -0.21 -2.95 -20.01
CA GLN A 15 -0.13 -1.62 -19.38
C GLN A 15 0.95 -0.76 -20.06
N SER A 16 2.15 -1.33 -20.34
CA SER A 16 3.23 -0.65 -21.06
C SER A 16 2.82 -0.26 -22.48
N GLU A 17 2.15 -1.16 -23.22
CA GLU A 17 1.64 -0.87 -24.56
C GLU A 17 0.62 0.26 -24.55
N GLN A 18 -0.27 0.28 -23.57
CA GLN A 18 -1.26 1.34 -23.45
C GLN A 18 -0.64 2.70 -23.15
N ILE A 19 0.41 2.74 -22.31
CA ILE A 19 1.18 3.96 -22.07
C ILE A 19 1.85 4.44 -23.37
N LYS A 20 2.50 3.55 -24.14
CA LYS A 20 3.10 3.90 -25.44
C LYS A 20 2.07 4.46 -26.43
N LYS A 21 0.86 3.87 -26.48
CA LYS A 21 -0.23 4.41 -27.30
C LYS A 21 -0.60 5.83 -26.89
N ARG A 22 -0.66 6.11 -25.57
CA ARG A 22 -0.94 7.47 -25.07
C ARG A 22 0.16 8.46 -25.45
N ILE A 23 1.44 8.09 -25.39
CA ILE A 23 2.56 8.94 -25.84
C ILE A 23 2.36 9.33 -27.30
N HIS A 24 2.09 8.36 -28.18
CA HIS A 24 1.84 8.62 -29.61
C HIS A 24 0.59 9.47 -29.85
N GLN A 25 -0.49 9.24 -29.11
CA GLN A 25 -1.73 10.00 -29.20
C GLN A 25 -1.52 11.51 -28.95
N PHE A 26 -0.56 11.86 -28.09
CA PHE A 26 -0.29 13.23 -27.68
C PHE A 26 0.98 13.82 -28.29
N GLY A 27 1.35 13.42 -29.50
CA GLY A 27 2.45 14.04 -30.22
C GLY A 27 3.85 13.66 -29.75
N GLY A 28 3.98 12.63 -28.92
CA GLY A 28 5.26 12.09 -28.49
C GLY A 28 5.70 12.48 -27.07
N LYS A 29 4.86 13.22 -26.29
CA LYS A 29 5.15 13.54 -24.90
C LYS A 29 3.94 13.30 -23.99
N LEU A 30 4.17 12.63 -22.86
CA LEU A 30 3.12 12.30 -21.90
C LEU A 30 3.57 12.57 -20.47
N TYR A 31 2.78 13.35 -19.73
CA TYR A 31 2.88 13.45 -18.28
C TYR A 31 2.01 12.41 -17.63
N LEU A 32 2.62 11.42 -16.99
CA LEU A 32 1.94 10.32 -16.33
C LEU A 32 1.94 10.56 -14.82
N GLU A 33 0.77 10.96 -14.29
CA GLU A 33 0.58 11.03 -12.85
C GLU A 33 0.54 9.62 -12.29
N PHE A 34 1.47 9.29 -11.41
CA PHE A 34 1.54 7.99 -10.81
C PHE A 34 0.78 7.95 -9.49
N GLY A 35 -0.40 7.32 -9.51
CA GLY A 35 -1.23 7.10 -8.34
C GLY A 35 -0.75 5.88 -7.51
N GLY A 36 -0.92 5.96 -6.19
CA GLY A 36 -0.61 4.87 -5.28
C GLY A 36 0.90 4.59 -5.11
N LYS A 37 1.20 3.42 -4.55
CA LYS A 37 2.58 3.00 -4.28
C LYS A 37 3.24 2.42 -5.53
N LEU A 38 4.42 2.94 -5.89
CA LEU A 38 5.26 2.37 -6.94
C LEU A 38 5.94 1.08 -6.51
N PHE A 39 6.32 1.02 -5.23
CA PHE A 39 6.94 -0.11 -4.57
C PHE A 39 6.00 -0.67 -3.52
N ASP A 40 6.12 -1.95 -3.26
CA ASP A 40 5.42 -2.61 -2.16
C ASP A 40 3.89 -2.46 -2.23
N ASP A 41 3.31 -2.63 -3.43
CA ASP A 41 1.85 -2.62 -3.61
C ASP A 41 1.24 -3.92 -3.07
N TYR A 42 1.34 -4.08 -1.75
CA TYR A 42 0.82 -5.25 -1.06
C TYR A 42 -0.71 -5.32 -1.08
N HIS A 43 -1.42 -4.21 -1.31
CA HIS A 43 -2.87 -4.28 -1.46
C HIS A 43 -3.23 -5.03 -2.75
N ALA A 44 -2.65 -4.62 -3.88
CA ALA A 44 -2.88 -5.28 -5.16
C ALA A 44 -2.53 -6.78 -5.10
N SER A 45 -1.38 -7.14 -4.52
CA SER A 45 -0.97 -8.54 -4.40
C SER A 45 -1.88 -9.39 -3.50
N ARG A 46 -2.59 -8.75 -2.54
CA ARG A 46 -3.54 -9.47 -1.67
C ARG A 46 -4.90 -9.70 -2.31
N VAL A 47 -5.35 -8.80 -3.18
CA VAL A 47 -6.68 -8.90 -3.82
C VAL A 47 -6.64 -9.50 -5.23
N LEU A 48 -5.47 -9.52 -5.84
CA LEU A 48 -5.19 -10.10 -7.16
C LEU A 48 -4.06 -11.14 -7.02
N PRO A 49 -4.35 -12.37 -6.56
CA PRO A 49 -3.33 -13.42 -6.42
C PRO A 49 -2.60 -13.68 -7.73
N GLY A 50 -1.28 -13.49 -7.75
CA GLY A 50 -0.44 -13.49 -8.95
C GLY A 50 0.13 -12.10 -9.28
N PHE A 51 -0.47 -11.01 -8.79
CA PHE A 51 0.12 -9.67 -8.89
C PHE A 51 1.35 -9.56 -8.00
N GLU A 52 2.48 -9.17 -8.57
CA GLU A 52 3.72 -8.98 -7.83
C GLU A 52 3.80 -7.55 -7.28
N PRO A 53 4.18 -7.34 -5.99
CA PRO A 53 4.20 -6.01 -5.37
C PRO A 53 5.07 -4.97 -6.07
N ASP A 54 6.09 -5.40 -6.83
CA ASP A 54 7.01 -4.59 -7.61
C ASP A 54 6.60 -4.41 -9.10
N SER A 55 5.43 -4.90 -9.50
CA SER A 55 4.98 -4.88 -10.90
C SER A 55 5.02 -3.49 -11.53
N LYS A 56 4.62 -2.47 -10.78
CA LYS A 56 4.58 -1.08 -11.30
C LYS A 56 5.97 -0.57 -11.65
N ILE A 57 6.96 -0.82 -10.82
CA ILE A 57 8.33 -0.39 -11.08
C ILE A 57 8.98 -1.21 -12.19
N ARG A 58 8.73 -2.53 -12.24
CA ARG A 58 9.21 -3.39 -13.32
C ARG A 58 8.64 -2.98 -14.68
N MET A 59 7.39 -2.52 -14.70
CA MET A 59 6.81 -1.94 -15.92
C MET A 59 7.56 -0.69 -16.35
N LEU A 60 7.91 0.23 -15.43
CA LEU A 60 8.71 1.42 -15.77
C LEU A 60 10.10 1.05 -16.24
N GLN A 61 10.72 -0.03 -15.70
CA GLN A 61 12.00 -0.53 -16.19
C GLN A 61 11.93 -1.03 -17.64
N GLN A 62 10.78 -1.57 -18.09
CA GLN A 62 10.57 -1.92 -19.51
C GLN A 62 10.50 -0.69 -20.43
N LEU A 63 10.24 0.48 -19.87
CA LEU A 63 10.14 1.78 -20.56
C LEU A 63 11.33 2.70 -20.25
N LYS A 64 12.43 2.18 -19.67
CA LYS A 64 13.53 2.97 -19.09
C LYS A 64 14.13 4.02 -20.02
N ASP A 65 14.18 3.71 -21.32
CA ASP A 65 14.80 4.61 -22.33
C ASP A 65 13.86 5.79 -22.67
N ASP A 66 12.58 5.70 -22.35
CA ASP A 66 11.56 6.72 -22.58
C ASP A 66 11.19 7.49 -21.30
N VAL A 67 11.58 6.99 -20.12
CA VAL A 67 11.09 7.47 -18.80
C VAL A 67 12.02 8.49 -18.17
N GLU A 68 11.45 9.61 -17.76
CA GLU A 68 12.04 10.55 -16.81
C GLU A 68 11.14 10.66 -15.56
N ILE A 69 11.73 10.49 -14.37
CA ILE A 69 11.04 10.60 -13.09
C ILE A 69 11.12 12.03 -12.56
N VAL A 70 9.97 12.59 -12.22
CA VAL A 70 9.82 13.83 -11.46
C VAL A 70 9.17 13.52 -10.12
N ILE A 71 9.80 13.87 -9.01
CA ILE A 71 9.27 13.61 -7.68
C ILE A 71 8.67 14.90 -7.11
N ALA A 72 7.36 14.88 -6.87
CA ALA A 72 6.64 16.00 -6.26
C ALA A 72 6.57 15.83 -4.73
N ILE A 73 6.88 16.89 -3.99
CA ILE A 73 6.76 16.93 -2.53
C ILE A 73 6.14 18.26 -2.08
N ASN A 74 5.18 18.21 -1.16
CA ASN A 74 4.54 19.39 -0.62
C ASN A 74 5.44 20.08 0.43
N ALA A 75 5.75 21.34 0.25
CA ALA A 75 6.59 22.12 1.16
C ALA A 75 6.03 22.16 2.60
N GLY A 76 4.70 22.21 2.75
CA GLY A 76 4.06 22.16 4.07
C GLY A 76 4.16 20.77 4.74
N ASP A 77 4.30 19.68 3.99
CA ASP A 77 4.54 18.33 4.55
C ASP A 77 5.98 18.22 5.07
N ILE A 78 6.95 18.87 4.43
CA ILE A 78 8.33 18.97 4.93
C ILE A 78 8.35 19.75 6.26
N GLU A 79 7.71 20.92 6.30
CA GLU A 79 7.66 21.79 7.48
C GLU A 79 7.04 21.08 8.69
N LYS A 80 6.03 20.23 8.47
CA LYS A 80 5.35 19.44 9.50
C LYS A 80 6.09 18.16 9.86
N ASN A 81 7.23 17.85 9.26
CA ASN A 81 7.93 16.57 9.38
C ASN A 81 6.98 15.37 9.19
N LYS A 82 6.12 15.45 8.17
CA LYS A 82 5.11 14.42 7.93
C LYS A 82 5.76 13.07 7.69
N MET A 83 5.33 12.10 8.49
CA MET A 83 5.88 10.75 8.48
C MET A 83 5.16 9.85 7.49
N ARG A 84 5.90 9.00 6.85
CA ARG A 84 5.39 7.86 6.11
C ARG A 84 5.18 6.69 7.08
N GLY A 85 3.91 6.41 7.43
CA GLY A 85 3.57 5.48 8.52
C GLY A 85 4.01 4.03 8.32
N ASP A 86 4.19 3.58 7.06
CA ASP A 86 4.66 2.22 6.75
C ASP A 86 6.18 2.05 6.88
N LEU A 87 6.95 3.13 6.75
CA LEU A 87 8.41 3.12 6.82
C LEU A 87 8.99 3.80 8.05
N GLY A 88 8.20 4.67 8.72
CA GLY A 88 8.65 5.42 9.89
C GLY A 88 9.71 6.50 9.58
N ILE A 89 9.77 7.00 8.33
CA ILE A 89 10.65 8.09 7.89
C ILE A 89 9.85 9.30 7.42
N THR A 90 10.45 10.47 7.41
CA THR A 90 9.80 11.69 6.92
C THR A 90 9.66 11.68 5.40
N TYR A 91 8.75 12.50 4.85
CA TYR A 91 8.52 12.56 3.40
C TYR A 91 9.75 13.07 2.63
N ASP A 92 10.50 14.00 3.16
CA ASP A 92 11.75 14.50 2.57
C ASP A 92 12.84 13.40 2.55
N GLU A 93 12.96 12.61 3.61
CA GLU A 93 13.84 11.44 3.62
C GLU A 93 13.39 10.36 2.65
N ASP A 94 12.06 10.16 2.52
CA ASP A 94 11.54 9.22 1.52
C ASP A 94 11.83 9.69 0.09
N VAL A 95 11.83 10.99 -0.20
CA VAL A 95 12.27 11.52 -1.51
C VAL A 95 13.70 11.09 -1.82
N LEU A 96 14.62 11.20 -0.85
CA LEU A 96 16.02 10.79 -1.05
C LEU A 96 16.12 9.28 -1.29
N ARG A 97 15.40 8.50 -0.49
CA ARG A 97 15.29 7.04 -0.66
C ARG A 97 14.75 6.66 -2.03
N LEU A 98 13.70 7.34 -2.51
CA LEU A 98 13.12 7.10 -3.83
C LEU A 98 14.11 7.41 -4.95
N ILE A 99 14.89 8.50 -4.84
CA ILE A 99 15.93 8.85 -5.81
C ILE A 99 16.96 7.74 -5.91
N ASP A 100 17.46 7.24 -4.76
CA ASP A 100 18.45 6.18 -4.75
C ASP A 100 17.89 4.89 -5.37
N ILE A 101 16.70 4.47 -4.97
CA ILE A 101 16.07 3.26 -5.51
C ILE A 101 15.85 3.37 -7.03
N PHE A 102 15.36 4.51 -7.55
CA PHE A 102 15.16 4.68 -8.99
C PHE A 102 16.49 4.61 -9.75
N ARG A 103 17.54 5.24 -9.22
CA ARG A 103 18.88 5.20 -9.82
C ARG A 103 19.50 3.80 -9.82
N ASP A 104 19.35 3.07 -8.72
CA ASP A 104 19.82 1.67 -8.60
C ASP A 104 19.10 0.75 -9.60
N MET A 105 17.86 1.08 -9.95
CA MET A 105 17.08 0.39 -10.97
C MET A 105 17.38 0.85 -12.42
N GLY A 106 18.28 1.79 -12.60
CA GLY A 106 18.64 2.34 -13.90
C GLY A 106 17.61 3.28 -14.51
N LEU A 107 16.73 3.87 -13.70
CA LEU A 107 15.74 4.86 -14.13
C LEU A 107 16.32 6.28 -13.96
N TYR A 108 16.05 7.14 -14.95
CA TYR A 108 16.50 8.51 -14.91
C TYR A 108 15.62 9.38 -14.02
N VAL A 109 16.18 9.90 -12.94
CA VAL A 109 15.52 10.88 -12.06
C VAL A 109 15.89 12.28 -12.53
N GLY A 110 14.96 12.94 -13.19
CA GLY A 110 15.17 14.26 -13.78
C GLY A 110 15.23 15.38 -12.75
N SER A 111 14.27 15.41 -11.81
CA SER A 111 14.15 16.53 -10.86
C SER A 111 13.23 16.21 -9.68
N VAL A 112 13.29 17.11 -8.69
CA VAL A 112 12.34 17.20 -7.58
C VAL A 112 11.60 18.54 -7.69
N VAL A 113 10.27 18.54 -7.53
CA VAL A 113 9.45 19.74 -7.49
C VAL A 113 8.84 19.93 -6.10
N LEU A 114 9.11 21.07 -5.48
CA LEU A 114 8.47 21.48 -4.24
C LEU A 114 7.16 22.19 -4.56
N THR A 115 6.05 21.54 -4.24
CA THR A 115 4.72 22.09 -4.47
C THR A 115 4.21 22.88 -3.26
N ARG A 116 3.29 23.81 -3.50
CA ARG A 116 2.76 24.74 -2.47
C ARG A 116 3.87 25.48 -1.72
N TYR A 117 4.94 25.78 -2.43
CA TYR A 117 6.07 26.50 -1.87
C TYR A 117 5.68 27.98 -1.62
N ASN A 118 5.92 28.43 -0.39
CA ASN A 118 5.65 29.80 0.04
C ASN A 118 6.73 30.33 0.98
N GLY A 119 8.01 29.94 0.73
CA GLY A 119 9.14 30.41 1.53
C GLY A 119 9.28 29.74 2.91
N GLN A 120 8.88 28.47 3.03
CA GLN A 120 9.04 27.71 4.28
C GLN A 120 10.53 27.39 4.51
N ASP A 121 11.07 27.70 5.70
CA ASP A 121 12.49 27.51 6.03
C ASP A 121 12.95 26.06 5.88
N ALA A 122 12.13 25.10 6.33
CA ALA A 122 12.44 23.67 6.19
C ALA A 122 12.50 23.23 4.72
N ALA A 123 11.62 23.79 3.87
CA ALA A 123 11.61 23.52 2.45
C ALA A 123 12.84 24.12 1.75
N ASP A 124 13.28 25.30 2.15
CA ASP A 124 14.51 25.93 1.63
C ASP A 124 15.76 25.15 2.06
N ALA A 125 15.81 24.68 3.31
CA ALA A 125 16.89 23.80 3.78
C ALA A 125 16.95 22.51 2.95
N PHE A 126 15.80 21.90 2.65
CA PHE A 126 15.72 20.70 1.84
C PHE A 126 16.14 20.98 0.38
N LEU A 127 15.69 22.09 -0.23
CA LEU A 127 16.16 22.52 -1.55
C LEU A 127 17.68 22.67 -1.60
N HIS A 128 18.27 23.28 -0.57
CA HIS A 128 19.72 23.43 -0.48
C HIS A 128 20.44 22.08 -0.38
N ARG A 129 19.88 21.13 0.39
CA ARG A 129 20.38 19.75 0.47
C ARG A 129 20.36 19.06 -0.89
N LEU A 130 19.22 19.11 -1.60
CA LEU A 130 19.07 18.52 -2.94
C LEU A 130 20.06 19.10 -3.96
N LYS A 131 20.24 20.44 -3.97
CA LYS A 131 21.20 21.13 -4.85
C LYS A 131 22.64 20.68 -4.57
N LYS A 132 23.03 20.51 -3.30
CA LYS A 132 24.34 19.95 -2.93
C LYS A 132 24.55 18.53 -3.43
N LEU A 133 23.47 17.75 -3.53
CA LEU A 133 23.48 16.40 -4.09
C LEU A 133 23.40 16.36 -5.64
N GLY A 134 23.44 17.53 -6.29
CA GLY A 134 23.39 17.65 -7.75
C GLY A 134 22.01 17.34 -8.36
N ILE A 135 20.94 17.46 -7.57
CA ILE A 135 19.57 17.19 -8.01
C ILE A 135 18.93 18.50 -8.46
N ARG A 136 18.35 18.50 -9.68
CA ARG A 136 17.59 19.64 -10.19
C ARG A 136 16.30 19.82 -9.37
N CYS A 137 15.99 21.04 -9.01
CA CYS A 137 14.83 21.38 -8.16
C CYS A 137 14.05 22.54 -8.75
N TYR A 138 12.73 22.44 -8.67
CA TYR A 138 11.77 23.43 -9.15
C TYR A 138 10.76 23.77 -8.06
N ARG A 139 10.13 24.94 -8.15
CA ARG A 139 9.14 25.44 -7.19
C ARG A 139 7.80 25.63 -7.88
N HIS A 140 6.76 25.09 -7.29
CA HIS A 140 5.38 25.33 -7.67
C HIS A 140 4.65 25.99 -6.50
N TYR A 141 3.95 27.05 -6.78
CA TYR A 141 3.35 27.93 -5.78
C TYR A 141 1.88 27.58 -5.51
N PRO A 142 1.31 28.01 -4.36
CA PRO A 142 -0.13 27.97 -4.16
C PRO A 142 -0.86 28.80 -5.21
N ILE A 143 -1.90 28.25 -5.82
CA ILE A 143 -2.73 28.96 -6.81
C ILE A 143 -4.04 29.36 -6.12
N ALA A 144 -4.34 30.64 -6.08
CA ALA A 144 -5.56 31.14 -5.50
C ALA A 144 -6.79 30.61 -6.27
N GLY A 145 -7.86 30.26 -5.55
CA GLY A 145 -9.09 29.74 -6.15
C GLY A 145 -9.01 28.33 -6.70
N TYR A 146 -7.87 27.62 -6.56
CA TYR A 146 -7.76 26.21 -6.95
C TYR A 146 -8.65 25.32 -6.08
N PRO A 147 -9.44 24.38 -6.65
CA PRO A 147 -9.51 24.03 -8.08
C PRO A 147 -10.61 24.74 -8.88
N SER A 148 -11.37 25.66 -8.32
CA SER A 148 -12.64 26.15 -8.89
C SER A 148 -12.50 27.33 -9.84
N ASP A 149 -11.55 28.24 -9.62
CA ASP A 149 -11.34 29.42 -10.49
C ASP A 149 -10.47 29.06 -11.71
N VAL A 150 -11.08 28.39 -12.68
CA VAL A 150 -10.40 27.95 -13.91
C VAL A 150 -9.76 29.12 -14.66
N ALA A 151 -10.37 30.31 -14.61
CA ALA A 151 -9.84 31.46 -15.30
C ALA A 151 -8.50 31.93 -14.75
N HIS A 152 -8.38 31.99 -13.43
CA HIS A 152 -7.15 32.32 -12.74
C HIS A 152 -6.14 31.17 -12.78
N ILE A 153 -6.60 29.92 -12.58
CA ILE A 153 -5.73 28.74 -12.61
C ILE A 153 -4.96 28.68 -13.93
N VAL A 154 -5.66 28.79 -15.07
CA VAL A 154 -5.07 28.74 -16.41
C VAL A 154 -4.66 30.17 -16.87
N SER A 155 -3.74 30.76 -16.15
CA SER A 155 -3.17 32.06 -16.42
C SER A 155 -1.68 32.09 -16.07
N ASP A 156 -0.99 33.21 -16.45
CA ASP A 156 0.41 33.42 -16.09
C ASP A 156 0.61 33.59 -14.57
N GLU A 157 -0.39 34.10 -13.86
CA GLU A 157 -0.39 34.23 -12.40
C GLU A 157 -0.81 32.94 -11.67
N GLY A 158 -1.43 31.99 -12.37
CA GLY A 158 -1.79 30.68 -11.90
C GLY A 158 -0.72 29.62 -12.23
N LEU A 159 -1.04 28.72 -13.15
CA LEU A 159 -0.12 27.65 -13.59
C LEU A 159 1.18 28.19 -14.18
N GLY A 160 1.12 29.36 -14.85
CA GLY A 160 2.26 29.99 -15.46
C GLY A 160 3.29 30.55 -14.48
N LYS A 161 2.89 30.81 -13.21
CA LYS A 161 3.81 31.27 -12.16
C LYS A 161 4.76 30.17 -11.69
N ASN A 162 4.39 28.92 -11.85
CA ASN A 162 5.20 27.77 -11.47
C ASN A 162 6.44 27.67 -12.36
N ASP A 163 7.55 27.23 -11.79
CA ASP A 163 8.75 26.96 -12.56
C ASP A 163 8.46 25.91 -13.65
N TYR A 164 8.95 26.17 -14.87
CA TYR A 164 8.93 25.13 -15.91
C TYR A 164 9.97 24.05 -15.61
N ILE A 165 9.54 22.81 -15.53
CA ILE A 165 10.43 21.67 -15.34
C ILE A 165 10.99 21.26 -16.70
N GLU A 166 12.28 21.47 -16.91
CA GLU A 166 12.96 21.02 -18.13
C GLU A 166 13.06 19.49 -18.13
N THR A 167 12.45 18.89 -19.13
CA THR A 167 12.39 17.43 -19.32
C THR A 167 12.96 17.03 -20.66
N SER A 168 13.54 15.82 -20.74
CA SER A 168 14.28 15.34 -21.91
C SER A 168 13.70 14.07 -22.54
N HIS A 169 12.75 13.40 -21.86
CA HIS A 169 12.19 12.13 -22.31
C HIS A 169 10.73 12.28 -22.76
N SER A 170 10.22 11.27 -23.46
CA SER A 170 8.84 11.24 -23.96
C SER A 170 7.81 10.90 -22.89
N LEU A 171 8.18 10.15 -21.86
CA LEU A 171 7.33 9.75 -20.73
C LEU A 171 7.84 10.39 -19.43
N ILE A 172 7.10 11.38 -18.94
CA ILE A 172 7.42 12.05 -17.69
C ILE A 172 6.52 11.46 -16.58
N VAL A 173 7.11 10.65 -15.71
CA VAL A 173 6.42 10.04 -14.59
C VAL A 173 6.48 10.97 -13.38
N VAL A 174 5.34 11.51 -12.97
CA VAL A 174 5.23 12.37 -11.79
C VAL A 174 4.78 11.52 -10.61
N THR A 175 5.68 11.26 -9.68
CA THR A 175 5.45 10.48 -8.47
C THR A 175 5.67 11.30 -7.19
N ALA A 176 5.42 10.72 -6.03
CA ALA A 176 5.52 11.42 -4.74
C ALA A 176 5.66 10.44 -3.56
N PRO A 177 6.18 10.87 -2.41
CA PRO A 177 6.23 10.07 -1.18
C PRO A 177 4.85 9.74 -0.61
N GLY A 178 3.82 10.53 -0.95
CA GLY A 178 2.47 10.28 -0.45
C GLY A 178 1.37 11.12 -1.12
N PRO A 179 0.12 10.96 -0.66
CA PRO A 179 -1.02 11.71 -1.19
C PRO A 179 -0.92 13.21 -0.85
N GLY A 180 -1.58 14.05 -1.65
CA GLY A 180 -1.60 15.51 -1.44
C GLY A 180 -0.31 16.25 -1.82
N SER A 181 0.66 15.57 -2.45
CA SER A 181 1.95 16.16 -2.84
C SER A 181 1.89 17.04 -4.09
N GLY A 182 0.72 17.19 -4.73
CA GLY A 182 0.53 18.10 -5.87
C GLY A 182 0.92 17.54 -7.24
N LYS A 183 0.94 16.21 -7.43
CA LYS A 183 1.29 15.56 -8.71
C LYS A 183 0.45 16.06 -9.88
N MET A 184 -0.88 16.06 -9.75
CA MET A 184 -1.79 16.52 -10.81
C MET A 184 -1.53 17.99 -11.16
N ALA A 185 -1.42 18.88 -10.18
CA ALA A 185 -1.12 20.29 -10.42
C ALA A 185 0.24 20.49 -11.10
N THR A 186 1.22 19.63 -10.80
CA THR A 186 2.52 19.62 -11.50
C THR A 186 2.34 19.24 -12.96
N CYS A 187 1.59 18.18 -13.28
CA CYS A 187 1.29 17.79 -14.67
C CYS A 187 0.56 18.91 -15.43
N LEU A 188 -0.47 19.51 -14.82
CA LEU A 188 -1.24 20.60 -15.44
C LEU A 188 -0.38 21.84 -15.70
N SER A 189 0.53 22.19 -14.76
CA SER A 189 1.47 23.30 -14.95
C SER A 189 2.41 23.04 -16.11
N GLN A 190 2.92 21.82 -16.23
CA GLN A 190 3.78 21.43 -17.34
C GLN A 190 3.04 21.47 -18.68
N LEU A 191 1.80 20.99 -18.74
CA LEU A 191 0.97 21.10 -19.96
C LEU A 191 0.73 22.56 -20.36
N TYR A 192 0.47 23.45 -19.39
CA TYR A 192 0.31 24.88 -19.65
C TYR A 192 1.57 25.49 -20.25
N HIS A 193 2.72 25.19 -19.68
CA HIS A 193 4.00 25.67 -20.15
C HIS A 193 4.39 25.12 -21.52
N ASP A 194 4.16 23.80 -21.75
CA ASP A 194 4.45 23.15 -23.03
C ASP A 194 3.56 23.71 -24.13
N HIS A 195 2.26 23.90 -23.88
CA HIS A 195 1.34 24.52 -24.85
C HIS A 195 1.78 25.92 -25.23
N LYS A 196 2.19 26.77 -24.27
CA LYS A 196 2.73 28.12 -24.55
C LYS A 196 4.02 28.07 -25.36
N ARG A 197 4.77 27.01 -25.34
CA ARG A 197 5.99 26.79 -26.11
C ARG A 197 5.74 26.11 -27.45
N GLY A 198 4.49 25.77 -27.77
CA GLY A 198 4.14 25.04 -28.98
C GLY A 198 4.57 23.58 -28.96
N ILE A 199 4.73 23.00 -27.77
CA ILE A 199 5.05 21.58 -27.56
C ILE A 199 3.76 20.81 -27.32
N ASP A 200 3.50 19.80 -28.15
CA ASP A 200 2.38 18.89 -27.95
C ASP A 200 2.70 17.93 -26.81
N ALA A 201 1.81 17.88 -25.83
CA ALA A 201 1.94 16.99 -24.69
C ALA A 201 0.55 16.57 -24.16
N GLY A 202 0.47 15.38 -23.58
CA GLY A 202 -0.73 14.87 -22.96
C GLY A 202 -0.56 14.60 -21.48
N TYR A 203 -1.68 14.29 -20.82
CA TYR A 203 -1.75 13.85 -19.45
C TYR A 203 -2.35 12.44 -19.41
N ALA A 204 -1.89 11.63 -18.47
CA ALA A 204 -2.61 10.42 -18.07
C ALA A 204 -2.41 10.15 -16.59
N LYS A 205 -3.37 9.47 -15.97
CA LYS A 205 -3.30 9.00 -14.60
C LYS A 205 -3.08 7.50 -14.60
N PHE A 206 -2.00 7.05 -13.99
CA PHE A 206 -1.77 5.62 -13.79
C PHE A 206 -2.63 5.11 -12.65
N GLU A 207 -3.44 4.11 -12.91
CA GLU A 207 -4.32 3.51 -11.92
C GLU A 207 -4.26 1.98 -11.97
N THR A 208 -4.50 1.36 -10.82
CA THR A 208 -4.73 -0.08 -10.69
C THR A 208 -6.14 -0.33 -10.18
N PHE A 209 -6.61 0.51 -9.27
CA PHE A 209 -7.94 0.46 -8.68
C PHE A 209 -8.64 1.83 -8.79
N PRO A 210 -9.99 1.84 -8.84
CA PRO A 210 -10.84 0.68 -9.01
C PRO A 210 -10.60 0.01 -10.37
N ILE A 211 -10.94 -1.28 -10.50
CA ILE A 211 -10.85 -1.96 -11.80
C ILE A 211 -12.07 -1.60 -12.61
N TRP A 212 -11.87 -0.88 -13.70
CA TRP A 212 -12.91 -0.19 -14.46
C TRP A 212 -13.96 -1.11 -15.09
N ASN A 213 -13.54 -2.26 -15.60
CA ASN A 213 -14.38 -3.23 -16.33
C ASN A 213 -14.97 -4.33 -15.43
N LEU A 214 -14.83 -4.23 -14.12
CA LEU A 214 -15.54 -5.08 -13.17
C LEU A 214 -16.85 -4.40 -12.70
N PRO A 215 -17.86 -5.18 -12.29
CA PRO A 215 -19.08 -4.62 -11.69
C PRO A 215 -18.79 -3.74 -10.47
N LEU A 216 -19.62 -2.72 -10.24
CA LEU A 216 -19.45 -1.77 -9.12
C LEU A 216 -19.26 -2.48 -7.76
N LYS A 217 -20.07 -3.51 -7.50
CA LYS A 217 -20.01 -4.27 -6.24
C LYS A 217 -19.17 -5.55 -6.34
N HIS A 218 -18.25 -5.60 -7.28
CA HIS A 218 -17.32 -6.71 -7.35
C HIS A 218 -16.39 -6.72 -6.12
N PRO A 219 -16.14 -7.88 -5.47
CA PRO A 219 -15.32 -7.95 -4.26
C PRO A 219 -13.94 -7.28 -4.39
N VAL A 220 -13.30 -7.33 -5.55
CA VAL A 220 -12.02 -6.65 -5.81
C VAL A 220 -12.15 -5.13 -5.65
N ASN A 221 -13.19 -4.52 -6.22
CA ASN A 221 -13.45 -3.07 -6.10
C ASN A 221 -13.89 -2.72 -4.66
N LEU A 222 -14.72 -3.55 -4.03
CA LEU A 222 -15.11 -3.37 -2.63
C LEU A 222 -13.93 -3.49 -1.66
N ALA A 223 -12.95 -4.38 -1.94
CA ALA A 223 -11.74 -4.49 -1.13
C ALA A 223 -10.86 -3.23 -1.22
N TYR A 224 -10.86 -2.54 -2.34
CA TYR A 224 -10.19 -1.25 -2.45
C TYR A 224 -10.93 -0.15 -1.68
N GLU A 225 -12.25 -0.11 -1.76
CA GLU A 225 -13.09 0.79 -0.95
C GLU A 225 -12.87 0.55 0.56
N ALA A 226 -12.75 -0.72 0.96
CA ALA A 226 -12.35 -1.08 2.32
C ALA A 226 -10.94 -0.59 2.69
N ALA A 227 -10.01 -0.54 1.73
CA ALA A 227 -8.64 -0.08 1.95
C ALA A 227 -8.52 1.45 2.07
N THR A 228 -9.51 2.19 1.60
CA THR A 228 -9.57 3.67 1.58
C THR A 228 -10.77 4.21 2.37
N ALA A 229 -11.33 3.40 3.27
CA ALA A 229 -12.50 3.77 4.06
C ALA A 229 -12.30 5.01 4.95
N ASP A 230 -11.05 5.28 5.35
CA ASP A 230 -10.62 6.48 6.09
C ASP A 230 -10.50 7.75 5.23
N LEU A 231 -10.48 7.58 3.90
CA LEU A 231 -10.33 8.68 2.93
C LEU A 231 -11.64 9.09 2.26
N ASP A 232 -12.75 8.44 2.59
CA ASP A 232 -14.07 8.62 1.97
C ASP A 232 -14.10 8.35 0.45
N ASP A 233 -13.19 7.51 -0.03
CA ASP A 233 -13.21 7.04 -1.40
C ASP A 233 -14.32 5.99 -1.57
N VAL A 234 -15.27 6.29 -2.45
CA VAL A 234 -16.38 5.41 -2.79
C VAL A 234 -16.36 5.14 -4.29
N ASN A 235 -16.50 3.89 -4.67
CA ASN A 235 -16.63 3.51 -6.06
C ASN A 235 -18.01 3.91 -6.60
N MET A 236 -18.04 4.42 -7.81
CA MET A 236 -19.27 4.76 -8.51
C MET A 236 -19.17 4.47 -10.01
N ILE A 237 -20.30 4.39 -10.67
CA ILE A 237 -20.34 4.35 -12.13
C ILE A 237 -19.91 5.72 -12.65
N ASP A 238 -18.98 5.73 -13.61
CA ASP A 238 -18.58 6.95 -14.31
C ASP A 238 -19.71 7.41 -15.27
N PRO A 239 -20.47 8.46 -14.93
CA PRO A 239 -21.59 8.89 -15.74
C PRO A 239 -21.14 9.53 -17.06
N PHE A 240 -19.96 10.16 -17.06
CA PHE A 240 -19.39 10.79 -18.26
C PHE A 240 -18.97 9.75 -19.28
N HIS A 241 -18.38 8.63 -18.83
CA HIS A 241 -17.98 7.53 -19.71
C HIS A 241 -19.19 6.82 -20.29
N LEU A 242 -20.21 6.60 -19.46
CA LEU A 242 -21.47 6.03 -19.90
C LEU A 242 -22.16 6.93 -20.94
N GLU A 243 -22.23 8.25 -20.72
CA GLU A 243 -22.82 9.21 -21.67
C GLU A 243 -22.04 9.28 -22.98
N ALA A 244 -20.69 9.33 -22.90
CA ALA A 244 -19.85 9.51 -24.09
C ALA A 244 -19.75 8.27 -24.98
N TYR A 245 -19.83 7.05 -24.38
CA TYR A 245 -19.50 5.80 -25.08
C TYR A 245 -20.56 4.68 -24.94
N GLY A 246 -21.56 4.86 -24.08
CA GLY A 246 -22.52 3.80 -23.77
C GLY A 246 -21.93 2.62 -22.98
N ILE A 247 -20.75 2.80 -22.39
CA ILE A 247 -20.00 1.76 -21.68
C ILE A 247 -20.01 2.08 -20.18
N THR A 248 -20.41 1.10 -19.37
CA THR A 248 -20.37 1.19 -17.92
C THR A 248 -18.95 0.94 -17.43
N THR A 249 -18.36 1.90 -16.71
CA THR A 249 -17.08 1.77 -16.04
C THR A 249 -17.18 2.21 -14.57
N VAL A 250 -16.32 1.68 -13.72
CA VAL A 250 -16.25 2.05 -12.31
C VAL A 250 -15.08 3.01 -12.09
N ASN A 251 -15.33 4.10 -11.38
CA ASN A 251 -14.30 5.07 -11.01
C ASN A 251 -14.54 5.58 -9.58
N TYR A 252 -13.66 6.44 -9.05
CA TYR A 252 -13.86 7.06 -7.74
C TYR A 252 -14.82 8.23 -7.81
N ASN A 253 -15.58 8.42 -6.73
CA ASN A 253 -16.37 9.64 -6.53
C ASN A 253 -15.52 10.91 -6.74
N ARG A 254 -14.34 11.01 -6.15
CA ARG A 254 -13.48 12.19 -6.27
C ARG A 254 -13.04 12.50 -7.71
N ASP A 255 -12.71 11.48 -8.49
CA ASP A 255 -12.31 11.68 -9.88
C ASP A 255 -13.50 12.07 -10.76
N VAL A 256 -14.68 11.50 -10.49
CA VAL A 256 -15.92 11.86 -11.19
C VAL A 256 -16.36 13.29 -10.84
N GLU A 257 -16.32 13.67 -9.56
CA GLU A 257 -16.72 15.01 -9.09
C GLU A 257 -15.82 16.12 -9.62
N ILE A 258 -14.50 15.88 -9.68
CA ILE A 258 -13.54 16.88 -10.15
C ILE A 258 -13.43 16.95 -11.68
N PHE A 259 -13.90 15.95 -12.42
CA PHE A 259 -13.73 15.86 -13.86
C PHE A 259 -14.25 17.08 -14.63
N PRO A 260 -15.43 17.68 -14.35
CA PRO A 260 -15.89 18.88 -15.06
C PRO A 260 -14.91 20.04 -14.96
N VAL A 261 -14.28 20.21 -13.80
CA VAL A 261 -13.28 21.26 -13.57
C VAL A 261 -11.99 20.96 -14.35
N LEU A 262 -11.52 19.71 -14.31
CA LEU A 262 -10.34 19.29 -15.06
C LEU A 262 -10.57 19.41 -16.56
N ASN A 263 -11.75 19.02 -17.06
CA ASN A 263 -12.14 19.16 -18.45
C ASN A 263 -12.06 20.62 -18.90
N ALA A 264 -12.61 21.56 -18.10
CA ALA A 264 -12.54 22.99 -18.38
C ALA A 264 -11.08 23.53 -18.34
N ILE A 265 -10.23 23.00 -17.47
CA ILE A 265 -8.80 23.33 -17.43
C ILE A 265 -8.11 22.87 -18.72
N PHE A 266 -8.33 21.61 -19.16
CA PHE A 266 -7.77 21.10 -20.42
C PHE A 266 -8.26 21.89 -21.64
N GLU A 267 -9.56 22.19 -21.70
CA GLU A 267 -10.12 23.04 -22.77
C GLU A 267 -9.46 24.42 -22.83
N LYS A 268 -9.23 25.03 -21.68
CA LYS A 268 -8.61 26.34 -21.60
C LYS A 268 -7.12 26.31 -21.92
N ILE A 269 -6.40 25.23 -21.59
CA ILE A 269 -4.99 25.07 -21.95
C ILE A 269 -4.82 24.79 -23.44
N GLN A 270 -5.59 23.86 -24.02
CA GLN A 270 -5.35 23.27 -25.34
C GLN A 270 -6.39 23.67 -26.40
N GLY A 271 -7.38 24.50 -26.05
CA GLY A 271 -8.48 24.90 -26.92
C GLY A 271 -9.62 23.85 -27.01
N LYS A 272 -9.34 22.58 -26.70
CA LYS A 272 -10.29 21.50 -26.55
C LYS A 272 -9.76 20.47 -25.56
N SER A 273 -10.64 19.83 -24.82
CA SER A 273 -10.25 18.68 -23.99
C SER A 273 -10.08 17.44 -24.84
N PRO A 274 -9.01 16.67 -24.67
CA PRO A 274 -8.86 15.36 -25.31
C PRO A 274 -9.64 14.25 -24.58
N TYR A 275 -10.24 14.55 -23.42
CA TYR A 275 -10.92 13.58 -22.56
C TYR A 275 -12.42 13.85 -22.52
N LYS A 276 -13.21 12.78 -22.53
CA LYS A 276 -14.68 12.83 -22.37
C LYS A 276 -15.14 12.34 -21.00
N SER A 277 -14.25 11.69 -20.24
CA SER A 277 -14.55 11.13 -18.91
C SER A 277 -13.30 11.04 -18.06
N PRO A 278 -13.43 10.91 -16.73
CA PRO A 278 -12.28 10.59 -15.85
C PRO A 278 -11.61 9.27 -16.22
N THR A 279 -12.38 8.27 -16.69
CA THR A 279 -11.84 7.00 -17.19
C THR A 279 -10.92 7.20 -18.39
N ASP A 280 -11.24 8.14 -19.31
CA ASP A 280 -10.37 8.47 -20.45
C ASP A 280 -9.02 9.06 -20.03
N MET A 281 -8.97 9.75 -18.91
CA MET A 281 -7.71 10.33 -18.39
C MET A 281 -6.77 9.26 -17.85
N GLY A 282 -7.29 8.11 -17.47
CA GLY A 282 -6.53 7.05 -16.84
C GLY A 282 -5.89 6.06 -17.81
N VAL A 283 -4.96 5.26 -17.27
CA VAL A 283 -4.42 4.03 -17.87
C VAL A 283 -4.54 2.92 -16.85
N ASN A 284 -5.43 1.96 -17.08
CA ASN A 284 -5.69 0.82 -16.19
C ASN A 284 -6.07 -0.42 -16.99
N MET A 285 -5.14 -1.36 -17.09
CA MET A 285 -5.35 -2.63 -17.81
C MET A 285 -5.55 -3.81 -16.86
N ALA A 286 -5.62 -3.58 -15.55
CA ALA A 286 -5.65 -4.64 -14.54
C ALA A 286 -6.82 -5.63 -14.76
N GLY A 287 -8.01 -5.14 -15.07
CA GLY A 287 -9.15 -6.02 -15.27
C GLY A 287 -9.05 -6.97 -16.47
N ASN A 288 -8.22 -6.63 -17.46
CA ASN A 288 -7.97 -7.49 -18.63
C ASN A 288 -6.98 -8.63 -18.32
N CYS A 289 -6.38 -8.62 -17.12
CA CYS A 289 -5.34 -9.54 -16.69
C CYS A 289 -5.81 -10.51 -15.61
N ILE A 290 -7.08 -10.43 -15.19
CA ILE A 290 -7.72 -11.42 -14.33
C ILE A 290 -7.94 -12.70 -15.18
N VAL A 291 -7.39 -13.82 -14.70
CA VAL A 291 -7.49 -15.13 -15.37
C VAL A 291 -8.36 -16.13 -14.59
N ASP A 292 -8.53 -15.90 -13.28
CA ASP A 292 -9.49 -16.63 -12.45
C ASP A 292 -10.17 -15.64 -11.49
N ASP A 293 -11.41 -15.31 -11.81
CA ASP A 293 -12.19 -14.32 -11.07
C ASP A 293 -12.57 -14.82 -9.67
N GLU A 294 -12.87 -16.10 -9.49
CA GLU A 294 -13.25 -16.65 -8.19
C GLU A 294 -12.09 -16.62 -7.21
N VAL A 295 -10.85 -16.85 -7.65
CA VAL A 295 -9.64 -16.69 -6.84
C VAL A 295 -9.49 -15.24 -6.40
N CYS A 296 -9.69 -14.27 -7.28
CA CYS A 296 -9.63 -12.85 -6.95
C CYS A 296 -10.76 -12.44 -5.99
N ARG A 297 -11.98 -12.95 -6.17
CA ARG A 297 -13.13 -12.73 -5.27
C ARG A 297 -12.86 -13.25 -3.86
N ALA A 298 -12.36 -14.47 -3.75
CA ALA A 298 -12.05 -15.09 -2.47
C ALA A 298 -10.95 -14.29 -1.72
N ALA A 299 -9.87 -13.96 -2.40
CA ALA A 299 -8.79 -13.16 -1.85
C ALA A 299 -9.25 -11.76 -1.39
N SER A 300 -10.12 -11.13 -2.17
CA SER A 300 -10.68 -9.81 -1.86
C SER A 300 -11.61 -9.83 -0.65
N ARG A 301 -12.46 -10.86 -0.51
CA ARG A 301 -13.29 -11.05 0.69
C ARG A 301 -12.43 -11.21 1.95
N MET A 302 -11.32 -11.95 1.86
CA MET A 302 -10.36 -12.07 2.96
C MET A 302 -9.70 -10.73 3.30
N GLU A 303 -9.36 -9.90 2.31
CA GLU A 303 -8.81 -8.57 2.57
C GLU A 303 -9.83 -7.65 3.24
N ILE A 304 -11.10 -7.66 2.82
CA ILE A 304 -12.18 -6.91 3.46
C ILE A 304 -12.30 -7.29 4.94
N LEU A 305 -12.30 -8.58 5.25
CA LEU A 305 -12.36 -9.08 6.64
C LEU A 305 -11.16 -8.59 7.47
N ARG A 306 -9.94 -8.66 6.92
CA ARG A 306 -8.74 -8.14 7.60
C ARG A 306 -8.82 -6.65 7.87
N ARG A 307 -9.30 -5.85 6.91
CA ARG A 307 -9.49 -4.41 7.08
C ARG A 307 -10.49 -4.09 8.19
N TYR A 308 -11.57 -4.83 8.27
CA TYR A 308 -12.55 -4.71 9.34
C TYR A 308 -11.93 -4.95 10.73
N TYR A 309 -11.23 -6.07 10.91
CA TYR A 309 -10.56 -6.34 12.19
C TYR A 309 -9.48 -5.33 12.53
N THR A 310 -8.73 -4.85 11.53
CA THR A 310 -7.72 -3.80 11.71
C THR A 310 -8.38 -2.51 12.21
N ALA A 311 -9.44 -2.03 11.56
CA ALA A 311 -10.13 -0.82 11.96
C ALA A 311 -10.76 -0.93 13.36
N LYS A 312 -11.34 -2.08 13.71
CA LYS A 312 -11.86 -2.33 15.08
C LYS A 312 -10.74 -2.31 16.12
N THR A 313 -9.58 -2.89 15.79
CA THR A 313 -8.40 -2.89 16.66
C THR A 313 -7.87 -1.47 16.86
N GLU A 314 -7.75 -0.70 15.78
CA GLU A 314 -7.33 0.71 15.81
C GLU A 314 -8.30 1.58 16.62
N LEU A 315 -9.62 1.33 16.50
CA LEU A 315 -10.63 2.02 17.30
C LEU A 315 -10.44 1.77 18.80
N VAL A 316 -10.22 0.51 19.20
CA VAL A 316 -9.95 0.14 20.61
C VAL A 316 -8.63 0.74 21.09
N GLN A 317 -7.65 0.91 20.23
CA GLN A 317 -6.38 1.57 20.53
C GLN A 317 -6.45 3.11 20.57
N GLY A 318 -7.61 3.70 20.23
CA GLY A 318 -7.79 5.15 20.15
C GLY A 318 -7.11 5.79 18.93
N LYS A 319 -6.75 4.99 17.92
CA LYS A 319 -6.10 5.42 16.66
C LYS A 319 -7.08 5.52 15.49
N GLY A 320 -8.24 4.88 15.58
CA GLY A 320 -9.24 4.78 14.52
C GLY A 320 -10.52 5.57 14.82
N ALA A 321 -11.43 5.64 13.85
CA ALA A 321 -12.74 6.26 13.94
C ALA A 321 -13.88 5.23 13.85
N GLU A 322 -14.98 5.45 14.62
CA GLU A 322 -16.18 4.60 14.52
C GLU A 322 -16.78 4.61 13.11
N GLU A 323 -16.71 5.75 12.42
CA GLU A 323 -17.23 5.88 11.07
C GLU A 323 -16.55 4.95 10.08
N THR A 324 -15.23 4.80 10.17
CA THR A 324 -14.45 3.84 9.37
C THR A 324 -14.93 2.41 9.61
N VAL A 325 -15.18 2.04 10.87
CA VAL A 325 -15.69 0.69 11.20
C VAL A 325 -17.07 0.48 10.60
N ARG A 326 -17.99 1.45 10.72
CA ARG A 326 -19.34 1.36 10.13
C ARG A 326 -19.31 1.23 8.60
N LYS A 327 -18.42 1.97 7.92
CA LYS A 327 -18.22 1.83 6.47
C LYS A 327 -17.75 0.44 6.11
N LEU A 328 -16.81 -0.12 6.85
CA LEU A 328 -16.32 -1.47 6.62
C LEU A 328 -17.40 -2.54 6.87
N GLU A 329 -18.28 -2.36 7.86
CA GLU A 329 -19.43 -3.23 8.08
C GLU A 329 -20.39 -3.23 6.88
N LEU A 330 -20.64 -2.06 6.29
CA LEU A 330 -21.44 -1.94 5.06
C LEU A 330 -20.76 -2.63 3.86
N VAL A 331 -19.44 -2.46 3.71
CA VAL A 331 -18.66 -3.13 2.65
C VAL A 331 -18.68 -4.64 2.84
N MET A 332 -18.52 -5.15 4.07
CA MET A 332 -18.64 -6.58 4.38
C MET A 332 -20.02 -7.12 3.98
N GLN A 333 -21.10 -6.42 4.33
CA GLN A 333 -22.44 -6.80 3.96
C GLN A 333 -22.62 -6.86 2.43
N GLN A 334 -22.12 -5.85 1.70
CA GLN A 334 -22.20 -5.80 0.24
C GLN A 334 -21.39 -6.92 -0.43
N ALA A 335 -20.24 -7.29 0.14
CA ALA A 335 -19.37 -8.34 -0.37
C ALA A 335 -19.78 -9.75 0.08
N GLY A 336 -20.80 -9.88 0.97
CA GLY A 336 -21.20 -11.14 1.58
C GLY A 336 -20.09 -11.75 2.44
N VAL A 337 -19.40 -10.92 3.23
CA VAL A 337 -18.27 -11.32 4.08
C VAL A 337 -18.72 -11.45 5.52
N THR A 338 -18.39 -12.60 6.12
CA THR A 338 -18.59 -12.86 7.55
C THR A 338 -17.30 -13.46 8.14
N PRO A 339 -17.10 -13.44 9.46
CA PRO A 339 -15.89 -13.99 10.10
C PRO A 339 -15.60 -15.44 9.75
N GLU A 340 -16.63 -16.23 9.45
CA GLU A 340 -16.54 -17.67 9.16
C GLU A 340 -15.78 -17.98 7.86
N ILE A 341 -15.59 -17.02 6.98
CA ILE A 341 -14.76 -17.23 5.77
C ILE A 341 -13.29 -17.47 6.08
N CYS A 342 -12.82 -17.09 7.30
CA CYS A 342 -11.46 -17.32 7.75
C CYS A 342 -11.41 -18.38 8.85
N PRO A 343 -10.99 -19.61 8.57
CA PRO A 343 -10.92 -20.70 9.56
C PRO A 343 -10.05 -20.35 10.77
N ALA A 344 -9.05 -19.46 10.61
CA ALA A 344 -8.21 -19.02 11.72
C ALA A 344 -9.00 -18.24 12.78
N VAL A 345 -10.09 -17.55 12.42
CA VAL A 345 -10.91 -16.80 13.38
C VAL A 345 -11.57 -17.77 14.37
N ALA A 346 -12.33 -18.73 13.88
CA ALA A 346 -13.00 -19.73 14.72
C ALA A 346 -11.98 -20.53 15.55
N ALA A 347 -10.92 -21.04 14.91
CA ALA A 347 -9.91 -21.85 15.59
C ALA A 347 -9.16 -21.10 16.70
N ALA A 348 -8.91 -19.80 16.55
CA ALA A 348 -8.28 -18.99 17.59
C ALA A 348 -9.21 -18.77 18.79
N LEU A 349 -10.49 -18.49 18.52
CA LEU A 349 -11.50 -18.28 19.55
C LEU A 349 -11.79 -19.58 20.33
N ASP A 350 -12.01 -20.68 19.63
CA ASP A 350 -12.24 -22.01 20.23
C ASP A 350 -11.03 -22.42 21.12
N LYS A 351 -9.80 -22.17 20.62
CA LYS A 351 -8.60 -22.46 21.40
C LYS A 351 -8.49 -21.60 22.65
N ALA A 352 -8.83 -20.31 22.54
CA ALA A 352 -8.82 -19.40 23.69
C ALA A 352 -9.87 -19.80 24.72
N GLU A 353 -11.09 -20.14 24.29
CA GLU A 353 -12.17 -20.60 25.16
C GLU A 353 -11.81 -21.90 25.87
N ALA A 354 -11.35 -22.91 25.12
CA ALA A 354 -10.99 -24.22 25.68
C ALA A 354 -9.83 -24.15 26.68
N THR A 355 -8.96 -23.14 26.58
CA THR A 355 -7.77 -23.06 27.45
C THR A 355 -7.82 -21.97 28.50
N GLY A 356 -8.80 -21.05 28.40
CA GLY A 356 -8.89 -19.86 29.26
C GLY A 356 -7.72 -18.88 29.11
N ALA A 357 -6.94 -18.99 28.04
CA ALA A 357 -5.75 -18.18 27.79
C ALA A 357 -5.80 -17.58 26.37
N PRO A 358 -5.18 -16.41 26.14
CA PRO A 358 -5.06 -15.85 24.79
C PRO A 358 -4.44 -16.87 23.84
N ALA A 359 -5.04 -16.98 22.65
CA ALA A 359 -4.62 -17.91 21.63
C ALA A 359 -4.60 -17.26 20.25
N GLY A 360 -3.89 -17.89 19.33
CA GLY A 360 -3.91 -17.56 17.92
C GLY A 360 -4.05 -18.82 17.08
N ALA A 361 -4.52 -18.65 15.86
CA ALA A 361 -4.54 -19.70 14.86
C ALA A 361 -3.99 -19.17 13.53
N MET A 362 -3.43 -20.08 12.73
CA MET A 362 -2.87 -19.75 11.41
C MET A 362 -3.31 -20.81 10.39
N VAL A 363 -3.83 -20.34 9.28
CA VAL A 363 -4.04 -21.16 8.08
C VAL A 363 -2.76 -21.09 7.26
N LEU A 364 -2.08 -22.21 7.12
CA LEU A 364 -0.88 -22.34 6.29
C LEU A 364 -1.24 -22.36 4.80
N PRO A 365 -0.27 -22.12 3.88
CA PRO A 365 -0.51 -22.14 2.44
C PRO A 365 -1.04 -23.47 1.89
N ASP A 366 -0.85 -24.57 2.62
CA ASP A 366 -1.37 -25.90 2.29
C ASP A 366 -2.77 -26.19 2.88
N GLY A 367 -3.38 -25.20 3.56
CA GLY A 367 -4.72 -25.26 4.15
C GLY A 367 -4.78 -25.83 5.57
N ARG A 368 -3.68 -26.32 6.14
CA ARG A 368 -3.66 -26.78 7.55
C ARG A 368 -3.90 -25.61 8.51
N VAL A 369 -4.72 -25.83 9.51
CA VAL A 369 -4.99 -24.86 10.58
C VAL A 369 -4.17 -25.23 11.81
N ILE A 370 -3.27 -24.35 12.21
CA ILE A 370 -2.39 -24.53 13.36
C ILE A 370 -2.79 -23.54 14.45
N THR A 371 -2.77 -23.98 15.72
CA THR A 371 -3.09 -23.11 16.85
C THR A 371 -1.91 -22.96 17.79
N GLY A 372 -1.86 -21.85 18.51
CA GLY A 372 -0.92 -21.61 19.60
C GLY A 372 -1.60 -20.83 20.72
N LYS A 373 -1.21 -21.05 21.96
CA LYS A 373 -1.75 -20.33 23.12
C LYS A 373 -0.66 -19.76 23.99
N THR A 374 -1.01 -18.77 24.76
CA THR A 374 -0.13 -18.20 25.79
C THR A 374 0.22 -19.25 26.85
N SER A 375 1.47 -19.30 27.24
CA SER A 375 2.03 -20.13 28.32
C SER A 375 2.78 -19.28 29.35
N GLY A 376 3.45 -19.91 30.29
CA GLY A 376 4.30 -19.19 31.27
C GLY A 376 5.51 -18.51 30.64
N THR A 377 6.03 -19.04 29.52
CA THR A 377 7.27 -18.58 28.89
C THR A 377 7.06 -17.99 27.48
N LEU A 378 5.96 -18.28 26.83
CA LEU A 378 5.68 -17.85 25.46
C LEU A 378 4.36 -17.09 25.37
N GLY A 379 4.32 -15.96 24.65
CA GLY A 379 3.10 -15.33 24.21
C GLY A 379 2.39 -16.17 23.13
N ALA A 380 1.09 -15.93 22.91
CA ALA A 380 0.31 -16.64 21.90
C ALA A 380 0.92 -16.57 20.49
N ALA A 381 1.48 -15.42 20.13
CA ALA A 381 2.15 -15.18 18.86
C ALA A 381 3.40 -16.07 18.70
N ALA A 382 4.27 -16.07 19.70
CA ALA A 382 5.49 -16.91 19.71
C ALA A 382 5.17 -18.40 19.69
N ALA A 383 4.17 -18.84 20.47
CA ALA A 383 3.73 -20.23 20.48
C ALA A 383 3.15 -20.67 19.13
N LEU A 384 2.30 -19.82 18.51
CA LEU A 384 1.73 -20.08 17.19
C LEU A 384 2.82 -20.19 16.13
N LEU A 385 3.80 -19.27 16.16
CA LEU A 385 4.94 -19.27 15.22
C LEU A 385 5.72 -20.59 15.29
N LEU A 386 6.11 -21.04 16.49
CA LEU A 386 6.84 -22.30 16.66
C LEU A 386 6.01 -23.51 16.20
N ASN A 387 4.72 -23.55 16.53
CA ASN A 387 3.84 -24.65 16.10
C ASN A 387 3.65 -24.68 14.58
N ALA A 388 3.55 -23.51 13.93
CA ALA A 388 3.48 -23.40 12.47
C ALA A 388 4.78 -23.92 11.81
N LEU A 389 5.96 -23.57 12.36
CA LEU A 389 7.25 -24.07 11.87
C LEU A 389 7.40 -25.58 12.07
N LYS A 390 6.92 -26.15 13.19
CA LYS A 390 6.84 -27.60 13.38
C LYS A 390 5.98 -28.25 12.29
N ALA A 391 4.78 -27.72 12.09
CA ALA A 391 3.86 -28.27 11.10
C ALA A 391 4.43 -28.24 9.68
N LEU A 392 5.09 -27.15 9.28
CA LEU A 392 5.76 -27.04 7.98
C LEU A 392 6.94 -28.01 7.86
N GLY A 393 7.67 -28.23 8.94
CA GLY A 393 8.80 -29.18 8.99
C GLY A 393 8.40 -30.64 9.21
N ASN A 394 7.09 -30.93 9.33
CA ASN A 394 6.57 -32.24 9.72
C ASN A 394 7.23 -32.80 11.00
N ILE A 395 7.44 -31.92 11.98
CA ILE A 395 8.00 -32.23 13.28
C ILE A 395 6.86 -32.54 14.25
N ASP A 396 6.92 -33.69 14.91
CA ASP A 396 5.89 -34.11 15.89
C ASP A 396 5.85 -33.14 17.07
N ASP A 397 4.63 -32.87 17.57
CA ASP A 397 4.37 -31.92 18.65
C ASP A 397 5.05 -32.26 19.97
N GLN A 398 5.35 -33.56 20.22
CA GLN A 398 6.07 -33.98 21.41
C GLN A 398 7.51 -33.47 21.51
N PHE A 399 8.12 -33.10 20.38
CA PHE A 399 9.51 -32.59 20.37
C PHE A 399 9.57 -31.11 20.70
N GLU A 400 10.39 -30.75 21.65
CA GLU A 400 10.68 -29.35 21.96
C GLU A 400 11.75 -28.81 21.00
N LEU A 401 11.44 -27.72 20.29
CA LEU A 401 12.41 -27.01 19.43
C LEU A 401 13.44 -26.25 20.27
N ILE A 402 12.98 -25.69 21.38
CA ILE A 402 13.77 -24.91 22.33
C ILE A 402 13.54 -25.52 23.71
N SER A 403 14.60 -26.02 24.34
CA SER A 403 14.50 -26.63 25.65
C SER A 403 14.19 -25.60 26.75
N LYS A 404 13.56 -26.03 27.83
CA LYS A 404 13.32 -25.17 29.01
C LYS A 404 14.60 -24.58 29.57
N GLN A 405 15.69 -25.33 29.51
CA GLN A 405 17.02 -24.89 29.95
C GLN A 405 17.55 -23.70 29.18
N VAL A 406 17.05 -23.46 27.94
CA VAL A 406 17.37 -22.30 27.12
C VAL A 406 16.31 -21.20 27.32
N LEU A 407 15.03 -21.54 27.40
CA LEU A 407 13.93 -20.54 27.55
C LEU A 407 13.97 -19.82 28.89
N GLU A 408 14.15 -20.55 30.01
CA GLU A 408 14.09 -19.98 31.36
C GLU A 408 15.17 -18.91 31.61
N PRO A 409 16.45 -19.10 31.25
CA PRO A 409 17.45 -18.04 31.34
C PRO A 409 17.15 -16.79 30.52
N VAL A 410 16.54 -16.95 29.32
CA VAL A 410 16.15 -15.80 28.48
C VAL A 410 15.01 -15.03 29.14
N CYS A 411 13.98 -15.74 29.66
CA CYS A 411 12.91 -15.11 30.43
C CYS A 411 13.44 -14.39 31.68
N HIS A 412 14.40 -15.00 32.39
CA HIS A 412 15.04 -14.40 33.56
C HIS A 412 15.84 -13.14 33.18
N LEU A 413 16.65 -13.19 32.13
CA LEU A 413 17.36 -12.04 31.59
C LEU A 413 16.39 -10.88 31.32
N LYS A 414 15.27 -11.18 30.63
CA LYS A 414 14.24 -10.19 30.27
C LYS A 414 13.66 -9.49 31.50
N THR A 415 13.32 -10.26 32.55
CA THR A 415 12.64 -9.69 33.73
C THR A 415 13.61 -9.09 34.76
N THR A 416 14.81 -9.65 34.89
CA THR A 416 15.74 -9.26 35.96
C THR A 416 16.67 -8.14 35.53
N TYR A 417 17.13 -8.15 34.27
CA TYR A 417 18.16 -7.21 33.80
C TYR A 417 17.66 -6.19 32.82
N LEU A 418 16.56 -6.51 32.05
CA LEU A 418 15.97 -5.60 31.09
C LEU A 418 14.69 -4.92 31.60
N ASP A 419 14.34 -5.16 32.89
CA ASP A 419 13.19 -4.55 33.58
C ASP A 419 11.83 -4.76 32.91
N HIS A 420 11.67 -5.82 32.14
CA HIS A 420 10.39 -6.20 31.59
C HIS A 420 9.52 -6.90 32.64
N ARG A 421 8.27 -6.48 32.79
CA ARG A 421 7.34 -7.13 33.73
C ARG A 421 6.79 -8.46 33.22
N ASN A 422 6.76 -8.64 31.90
CA ASN A 422 6.22 -9.84 31.26
C ASN A 422 7.37 -10.81 30.93
N PRO A 423 7.43 -12.00 31.56
CA PRO A 423 8.48 -12.99 31.28
C PRO A 423 8.32 -13.66 29.92
N ARG A 424 7.13 -13.63 29.34
CA ARG A 424 6.81 -14.32 28.08
C ARG A 424 7.59 -13.73 26.93
N LEU A 425 8.18 -14.59 26.11
CA LEU A 425 8.92 -14.20 24.93
C LEU A 425 7.97 -13.80 23.79
N HIS A 426 8.34 -12.75 23.07
CA HIS A 426 7.77 -12.32 21.82
C HIS A 426 8.37 -13.08 20.64
N THR A 427 7.84 -12.86 19.43
CA THR A 427 8.25 -13.60 18.23
C THR A 427 9.71 -13.36 17.83
N ASP A 428 10.23 -12.15 17.98
CA ASP A 428 11.64 -11.83 17.71
C ASP A 428 12.58 -12.53 18.70
N GLU A 429 12.27 -12.48 19.99
CA GLU A 429 13.04 -13.14 21.05
C GLU A 429 13.07 -14.66 20.85
N VAL A 430 11.91 -15.24 20.51
CA VAL A 430 11.79 -16.67 20.24
C VAL A 430 12.55 -17.09 18.98
N LEU A 431 12.58 -16.26 17.91
CA LEU A 431 13.36 -16.56 16.72
C LEU A 431 14.87 -16.54 16.98
N MET A 432 15.36 -15.58 17.77
CA MET A 432 16.76 -15.55 18.21
C MET A 432 17.10 -16.79 19.04
N THR A 433 16.23 -17.17 19.97
CA THR A 433 16.39 -18.35 20.83
C THR A 433 16.37 -19.64 20.00
N LEU A 434 15.49 -19.73 18.99
CA LEU A 434 15.43 -20.84 18.05
C LEU A 434 16.72 -20.94 17.22
N ALA A 435 17.27 -19.80 16.76
CA ALA A 435 18.51 -19.78 15.99
C ALA A 435 19.71 -20.28 16.81
N ILE A 436 19.76 -19.94 18.11
CA ILE A 436 20.79 -20.45 19.04
C ILE A 436 20.57 -21.95 19.28
N SER A 437 19.35 -22.39 19.53
CA SER A 437 19.03 -23.80 19.74
C SER A 437 19.35 -24.66 18.52
N ALA A 438 19.23 -24.11 17.31
CA ALA A 438 19.56 -24.78 16.05
C ALA A 438 21.04 -25.17 15.90
N LEU A 439 21.94 -24.62 16.73
CA LEU A 439 23.37 -25.01 16.73
C LEU A 439 23.58 -26.43 17.28
N THR A 440 22.69 -26.91 18.16
CA THR A 440 22.81 -28.19 18.84
C THR A 440 21.58 -29.09 18.68
N ASN A 441 20.44 -28.54 18.24
CA ASN A 441 19.20 -29.29 18.02
C ASN A 441 18.86 -29.34 16.53
N PRO A 442 19.00 -30.49 15.85
CA PRO A 442 18.66 -30.63 14.42
C PRO A 442 17.21 -30.31 14.09
N LEU A 443 16.26 -30.55 15.02
CA LEU A 443 14.85 -30.24 14.79
C LEU A 443 14.60 -28.73 14.85
N ALA A 444 15.34 -27.98 15.68
CA ALA A 444 15.31 -26.53 15.68
C ALA A 444 15.86 -25.94 14.38
N ASP A 445 16.93 -26.53 13.81
CA ASP A 445 17.46 -26.13 12.51
C ASP A 445 16.48 -26.43 11.38
N LEU A 446 15.85 -27.62 11.39
CA LEU A 446 14.81 -27.99 10.43
C LEU A 446 13.62 -27.01 10.49
N ALA A 447 13.13 -26.67 11.70
CA ALA A 447 12.05 -25.71 11.90
C ALA A 447 12.45 -24.30 11.39
N LYS A 448 13.65 -23.83 11.73
CA LYS A 448 14.16 -22.52 11.27
C LYS A 448 14.18 -22.40 9.74
N ARG A 449 14.54 -23.46 9.03
CA ARG A 449 14.52 -23.51 7.56
C ARG A 449 13.12 -23.38 6.95
N GLN A 450 12.05 -23.58 7.75
CA GLN A 450 10.67 -23.44 7.29
C GLN A 450 10.17 -21.99 7.29
N LEU A 451 10.91 -21.03 7.80
CA LEU A 451 10.49 -19.61 7.86
C LEU A 451 9.95 -19.06 6.53
N PRO A 452 10.57 -19.34 5.36
CA PRO A 452 10.02 -18.90 4.07
C PRO A 452 8.64 -19.50 3.74
N GLY A 453 8.33 -20.69 4.27
CA GLY A 453 7.06 -21.39 4.06
C GLY A 453 5.87 -20.74 4.78
N LEU A 454 6.10 -19.77 5.66
CA LEU A 454 5.04 -19.00 6.34
C LEU A 454 4.42 -17.92 5.45
N ARG A 455 5.07 -17.56 4.34
CA ARG A 455 4.57 -16.51 3.44
C ARG A 455 3.17 -16.85 2.94
N ASP A 456 2.31 -15.84 2.91
CA ASP A 456 0.92 -15.91 2.49
C ASP A 456 -0.01 -16.69 3.44
N SER A 457 0.45 -17.10 4.63
CA SER A 457 -0.42 -17.63 5.70
C SER A 457 -1.33 -16.54 6.25
N GLU A 458 -2.53 -16.95 6.70
CA GLU A 458 -3.52 -16.09 7.38
C GLU A 458 -3.56 -16.42 8.86
N ALA A 459 -3.28 -15.45 9.73
CA ALA A 459 -3.31 -15.64 11.18
C ALA A 459 -4.36 -14.74 11.84
N HIS A 460 -5.01 -15.28 12.85
CA HIS A 460 -5.93 -14.53 13.70
C HIS A 460 -5.63 -14.79 15.18
N PHE A 461 -5.76 -13.73 16.01
CA PHE A 461 -5.51 -13.80 17.44
C PHE A 461 -6.75 -13.39 18.23
N SER A 462 -7.02 -14.10 19.32
CA SER A 462 -8.15 -13.84 20.21
C SER A 462 -8.04 -12.55 21.03
N VAL A 463 -6.90 -11.86 20.96
CA VAL A 463 -6.60 -10.57 21.59
C VAL A 463 -5.66 -9.75 20.70
N ILE A 464 -5.57 -8.46 20.94
CA ILE A 464 -4.59 -7.58 20.30
C ILE A 464 -3.19 -8.04 20.71
N ILE A 465 -2.33 -8.36 19.74
CA ILE A 465 -0.93 -8.70 19.97
C ILE A 465 -0.04 -7.45 19.99
N SER A 466 1.21 -7.60 20.45
CA SER A 466 2.18 -6.51 20.48
C SER A 466 2.54 -6.02 19.08
N GLU A 467 3.03 -4.77 19.00
CA GLU A 467 3.52 -4.22 17.72
C GLU A 467 4.77 -4.95 17.23
N GLU A 468 5.60 -5.46 18.13
CA GLU A 468 6.78 -6.27 17.85
C GLU A 468 6.38 -7.57 17.16
N ASP A 469 5.41 -8.31 17.72
CA ASP A 469 4.90 -9.53 17.14
C ASP A 469 4.28 -9.28 15.76
N LEU A 470 3.49 -8.22 15.62
CA LEU A 470 2.86 -7.84 14.35
C LEU A 470 3.91 -7.52 13.28
N LYS A 471 4.98 -6.79 13.64
CA LYS A 471 6.09 -6.47 12.72
C LYS A 471 6.81 -7.72 12.22
N ILE A 472 7.06 -8.70 13.10
CA ILE A 472 7.73 -9.94 12.73
C ILE A 472 6.86 -10.76 11.78
N PHE A 473 5.59 -10.99 12.09
CA PHE A 473 4.67 -11.69 11.19
C PHE A 473 4.59 -11.03 9.81
N LYS A 474 4.49 -9.71 9.77
CA LYS A 474 4.48 -8.94 8.52
C LYS A 474 5.76 -9.14 7.70
N ARG A 475 6.94 -9.16 8.35
CA ARG A 475 8.23 -9.43 7.68
C ARG A 475 8.31 -10.86 7.15
N LEU A 476 7.71 -11.82 7.85
CA LEU A 476 7.61 -13.21 7.40
C LEU A 476 6.54 -13.42 6.30
N GLY A 477 5.81 -12.37 5.93
CA GLY A 477 4.77 -12.43 4.90
C GLY A 477 3.45 -13.04 5.39
N VAL A 478 3.26 -13.16 6.72
CA VAL A 478 2.02 -13.62 7.33
C VAL A 478 1.05 -12.45 7.45
N ARG A 479 -0.20 -12.68 7.07
CA ARG A 479 -1.30 -11.73 7.17
C ARG A 479 -2.01 -11.92 8.50
N VAL A 480 -2.07 -10.86 9.31
CA VAL A 480 -2.55 -10.93 10.69
C VAL A 480 -3.81 -10.10 10.89
N SER A 481 -4.74 -10.65 11.65
CA SER A 481 -5.88 -9.94 12.24
C SER A 481 -6.03 -10.32 13.72
N CYS A 482 -6.73 -9.49 14.49
CA CYS A 482 -6.92 -9.71 15.93
C CYS A 482 -8.36 -9.38 16.33
N GLU A 483 -8.88 -10.08 17.36
CA GLU A 483 -10.05 -9.59 18.07
C GLU A 483 -9.75 -8.22 18.73
N PRO A 484 -10.67 -7.27 18.68
CA PRO A 484 -10.48 -5.91 19.18
C PRO A 484 -10.61 -5.85 20.70
N LYS A 485 -9.81 -6.62 21.40
CA LYS A 485 -9.77 -6.66 22.87
C LYS A 485 -8.37 -6.90 23.37
N TYR A 486 -8.01 -6.28 24.49
CA TYR A 486 -6.75 -6.51 25.18
C TYR A 486 -6.81 -7.76 26.07
N GLU A 487 -5.66 -8.42 26.29
CA GLU A 487 -5.53 -9.53 27.25
C GLU A 487 -5.90 -9.10 28.67
N THR A 488 -5.53 -7.88 29.05
CA THR A 488 -5.74 -7.35 30.41
C THR A 488 -6.35 -5.96 30.36
N LYS A 489 -7.00 -5.56 31.49
CA LYS A 489 -7.55 -4.19 31.66
C LYS A 489 -6.51 -3.18 32.16
N ARG A 490 -5.23 -3.56 32.26
CA ARG A 490 -4.16 -2.65 32.70
C ARG A 490 -3.82 -1.67 31.59
N LEU A 491 -3.76 -0.37 31.92
CA LEU A 491 -3.49 0.70 30.96
C LEU A 491 -2.00 0.81 30.56
N TYR A 492 -1.10 0.24 31.36
CA TYR A 492 0.34 0.30 31.16
C TYR A 492 0.92 -1.11 31.08
N HIS A 493 1.46 -1.45 29.91
CA HIS A 493 2.04 -2.75 29.58
C HIS A 493 3.51 -2.55 29.16
N ARG A 494 4.38 -2.31 30.13
CA ARG A 494 5.85 -2.41 29.94
C ARG A 494 6.40 -3.62 30.63
#